data_aa474918365fc3325f11482bb005f24e
#
_entry.id   aa474918365fc3325f11482bb005f24e
#
_cell.length_a   1.000
_cell.length_b   1.000
_cell.length_c   1.000
_cell.angle_alpha   90.00
_cell.angle_beta   90.00
_cell.angle_gamma   90.00
#
_symmetry.space_group_name_H-M   'P 1'
#
loop_
_entity.id
_entity.type
_entity.pdbx_description
1 polymer ?
#
loop_
_entity_poly.entity_id
_entity_poly.type
_entity_poly.pdbx_seq_one_letter_code
_entity_poly.pdbx_strand_id
1 'polypeptide(L)'
;MTNLLFEIIREELCDVVGEDGVDTSAAGRFCYGADYSWVSRAWVDRGMKPPLPDYVVLPQSTEEVSRVLKIANHYKVPVIPYAGGSGVNGGVLALYGGIMLDLKRMKRIIRIDEKSLTVTAEAGVNGEILERELNLKGLTLGHYPASGYCATLGGYLAARGSGTLSTKYGKAEERVVAMEGVLPTGEIVRTLPVPRHATGPDFLNFFIGSEGTLGVITEVTMMADPLPETRDFQGFLFKSLEDGLEAGRKIMTERLRPCVIRLYDPPSTIRFVQKVLGIQVEGAFMVVGCDGKNDMVALEMKEIDIICKSLGGEGQGRKPGETWWEERYKFYFPPFCPDLPELFGTMDSVTTYDRIIPLYEAKKKTIEEGFRDFGARYTAHFSHWFPWGTMIYDRFFVEKPPQDPREAIQLHNRIWAAAIRAALKEGGVVNEHHGIGQKLGYFMPEQFGSAWPVLLSLKKMLDPNNIMNPGKMGL
;
A
#
# COMPACT_ATOMS: atom_id res chain seq x y z
N MET A 1 4.05 32.40 6.82
CA MET A 1 5.45 32.55 7.32
C MET A 1 6.02 33.87 6.79
N THR A 2 6.74 34.66 7.60
CA THR A 2 7.44 35.85 7.12
C THR A 2 8.70 35.44 6.37
N ASN A 3 9.19 36.26 5.41
CA ASN A 3 10.44 35.94 4.68
C ASN A 3 11.63 35.74 5.62
N LEU A 4 11.74 36.53 6.69
CA LEU A 4 12.83 36.39 7.68
C LEU A 4 12.78 35.05 8.39
N LEU A 5 11.60 34.64 8.87
CA LEU A 5 11.45 33.35 9.54
C LEU A 5 11.72 32.16 8.58
N PHE A 6 11.34 32.29 7.31
CA PHE A 6 11.65 31.32 6.29
C PHE A 6 13.16 31.12 6.13
N GLU A 7 13.93 32.22 6.03
CA GLU A 7 15.40 32.13 5.87
C GLU A 7 16.07 31.57 7.13
N ILE A 8 15.64 31.98 8.33
CA ILE A 8 16.18 31.44 9.60
C ILE A 8 16.01 29.92 9.64
N ILE A 9 14.80 29.43 9.35
CA ILE A 9 14.53 27.98 9.36
C ILE A 9 15.37 27.28 8.29
N ARG A 10 15.50 27.86 7.09
CA ARG A 10 16.36 27.33 6.03
C ARG A 10 17.81 27.18 6.48
N GLU A 11 18.38 28.22 7.09
CA GLU A 11 19.76 28.19 7.60
C GLU A 11 19.94 27.11 8.66
N GLU A 12 19.03 27.00 9.66
CA GLU A 12 19.10 25.96 10.67
C GLU A 12 18.97 24.55 10.06
N LEU A 13 18.15 24.36 9.03
CA LEU A 13 18.06 23.10 8.31
C LEU A 13 19.35 22.79 7.55
N CYS A 14 19.96 23.78 6.91
CA CYS A 14 21.27 23.64 6.24
C CYS A 14 22.40 23.29 7.23
N ASP A 15 22.36 23.83 8.43
CA ASP A 15 23.31 23.47 9.51
C ASP A 15 23.18 22.00 9.97
N VAL A 16 22.02 21.38 9.72
CA VAL A 16 21.77 19.96 10.06
C VAL A 16 22.21 19.03 8.94
N VAL A 17 21.74 19.26 7.71
CA VAL A 17 21.85 18.30 6.58
C VAL A 17 22.79 18.78 5.46
N GLY A 18 23.40 19.97 5.61
CA GLY A 18 24.20 20.63 4.58
C GLY A 18 23.35 21.38 3.56
N GLU A 19 23.97 22.32 2.84
CA GLU A 19 23.30 23.10 1.79
C GLU A 19 22.69 22.20 0.68
N ASP A 20 23.40 21.14 0.29
CA ASP A 20 22.93 20.17 -0.71
C ASP A 20 21.78 19.29 -0.19
N GLY A 21 21.50 19.35 1.10
CA GLY A 21 20.41 18.62 1.76
C GLY A 21 19.11 19.40 1.86
N VAL A 22 19.08 20.68 1.46
CA VAL A 22 17.89 21.54 1.54
C VAL A 22 17.59 22.16 0.18
N ASP A 23 16.40 21.88 -0.37
CA ASP A 23 15.92 22.49 -1.61
C ASP A 23 14.66 23.33 -1.35
N THR A 24 14.73 24.61 -1.68
CA THR A 24 13.61 25.57 -1.61
C THR A 24 13.22 26.08 -3.00
N SER A 25 13.84 25.58 -4.06
CA SER A 25 13.56 25.99 -5.44
C SER A 25 12.11 25.63 -5.83
N ALA A 26 11.54 26.44 -6.72
CA ALA A 26 10.19 26.19 -7.22
C ALA A 26 10.09 24.81 -7.92
N ALA A 27 11.13 24.45 -8.69
CA ALA A 27 11.18 23.17 -9.40
C ALA A 27 11.29 21.98 -8.43
N GLY A 28 12.21 22.03 -7.46
CA GLY A 28 12.37 20.97 -6.47
C GLY A 28 11.10 20.73 -5.66
N ARG A 29 10.50 21.79 -5.14
CA ARG A 29 9.24 21.72 -4.39
C ARG A 29 8.08 21.17 -5.23
N PHE A 30 8.02 21.51 -6.51
CA PHE A 30 6.97 21.02 -7.42
C PHE A 30 7.04 19.51 -7.63
N CYS A 31 8.22 18.90 -7.62
CA CYS A 31 8.39 17.46 -7.74
C CYS A 31 7.70 16.67 -6.59
N TYR A 32 7.42 17.30 -5.46
CA TYR A 32 6.71 16.73 -4.32
C TYR A 32 5.24 17.15 -4.22
N GLY A 33 4.69 17.81 -5.24
CA GLY A 33 3.31 18.29 -5.26
C GLY A 33 2.26 17.22 -5.53
N ALA A 34 2.66 16.01 -5.90
CA ALA A 34 1.75 14.91 -6.19
C ALA A 34 2.33 13.56 -5.71
N ASP A 35 1.45 12.64 -5.38
CA ASP A 35 1.73 11.21 -5.25
C ASP A 35 1.13 10.45 -6.44
N TYR A 36 1.03 9.12 -6.36
CA TYR A 36 0.43 8.32 -7.44
C TYR A 36 -1.11 8.28 -7.41
N SER A 37 -1.77 9.05 -6.54
CA SER A 37 -3.23 9.14 -6.51
C SER A 37 -3.78 9.78 -7.79
N TRP A 38 -4.94 9.28 -8.28
CA TRP A 38 -5.59 9.88 -9.45
C TRP A 38 -5.91 11.37 -9.23
N VAL A 39 -6.38 11.74 -8.04
CA VAL A 39 -6.77 13.13 -7.73
C VAL A 39 -5.58 14.09 -7.80
N SER A 40 -4.46 13.75 -7.17
CA SER A 40 -3.29 14.64 -7.15
C SER A 40 -2.67 14.81 -8.55
N ARG A 41 -2.62 13.74 -9.34
CA ARG A 41 -2.16 13.80 -10.72
C ARG A 41 -3.13 14.55 -11.62
N ALA A 42 -4.46 14.39 -11.41
CA ALA A 42 -5.49 15.11 -12.14
C ALA A 42 -5.44 16.62 -11.87
N TRP A 43 -5.02 17.08 -10.68
CA TRP A 43 -4.77 18.51 -10.46
C TRP A 43 -3.73 19.06 -11.42
N VAL A 44 -2.58 18.40 -11.53
CA VAL A 44 -1.47 18.81 -12.39
C VAL A 44 -1.87 18.73 -13.86
N ASP A 45 -2.45 17.60 -14.30
CA ASP A 45 -2.91 17.38 -15.68
C ASP A 45 -3.92 18.44 -16.15
N ARG A 46 -4.75 18.93 -15.24
CA ARG A 46 -5.79 19.94 -15.53
C ARG A 46 -5.40 21.37 -15.16
N GLY A 47 -4.11 21.63 -14.97
CA GLY A 47 -3.56 22.95 -14.69
C GLY A 47 -3.92 23.52 -13.32
N MET A 48 -4.35 22.68 -12.37
CA MET A 48 -4.58 23.11 -10.99
C MET A 48 -3.27 23.09 -10.21
N LYS A 49 -3.06 24.11 -9.38
CA LYS A 49 -1.85 24.19 -8.55
C LYS A 49 -1.91 23.13 -7.43
N PRO A 50 -0.96 22.18 -7.36
CA PRO A 50 -0.90 21.23 -6.26
C PRO A 50 -0.44 21.89 -4.95
N PRO A 51 -0.70 21.28 -3.77
CA PRO A 51 -0.09 21.70 -2.52
C PRO A 51 1.42 21.45 -2.58
N LEU A 52 2.23 22.43 -2.18
CA LEU A 52 3.69 22.34 -2.23
C LEU A 52 4.28 22.48 -0.81
N PRO A 53 5.36 21.75 -0.48
CA PRO A 53 6.12 22.00 0.74
C PRO A 53 6.84 23.36 0.65
N ASP A 54 7.24 23.90 1.80
CA ASP A 54 8.09 25.09 1.86
C ASP A 54 9.56 24.72 1.66
N TYR A 55 9.97 23.59 2.25
CA TYR A 55 11.33 23.04 2.20
C TYR A 55 11.28 21.58 1.79
N VAL A 56 12.26 21.13 1.01
CA VAL A 56 12.57 19.71 0.81
C VAL A 56 13.88 19.43 1.53
N VAL A 57 13.88 18.49 2.48
CA VAL A 57 15.03 18.18 3.32
C VAL A 57 15.40 16.71 3.19
N LEU A 58 16.68 16.43 2.91
CA LEU A 58 17.20 15.10 2.61
C LEU A 58 18.22 14.65 3.68
N PRO A 59 17.79 14.13 4.82
CA PRO A 59 18.68 13.64 5.88
C PRO A 59 19.40 12.35 5.46
N GLN A 60 20.58 12.12 6.07
CA GLN A 60 21.43 10.93 5.86
C GLN A 60 21.54 10.04 7.09
N SER A 61 21.00 10.47 8.24
CA SER A 61 21.03 9.72 9.48
C SER A 61 19.81 9.97 10.37
N THR A 62 19.58 9.09 11.32
CA THR A 62 18.54 9.23 12.34
C THR A 62 18.75 10.48 13.21
N GLU A 63 19.99 10.82 13.49
CA GLU A 63 20.37 12.01 14.24
C GLU A 63 20.00 13.29 13.50
N GLU A 64 20.19 13.33 12.17
CA GLU A 64 19.75 14.46 11.35
C GLU A 64 18.22 14.57 11.35
N VAL A 65 17.49 13.44 11.19
CA VAL A 65 16.02 13.42 11.33
C VAL A 65 15.59 13.98 12.68
N SER A 66 16.23 13.55 13.78
CA SER A 66 15.97 14.06 15.13
C SER A 66 16.14 15.58 15.23
N ARG A 67 17.23 16.12 14.69
CA ARG A 67 17.51 17.56 14.70
C ARG A 67 16.50 18.33 13.84
N VAL A 68 16.16 17.84 12.65
CA VAL A 68 15.13 18.44 11.79
C VAL A 68 13.79 18.51 12.51
N LEU A 69 13.37 17.42 13.19
CA LEU A 69 12.11 17.41 13.93
C LEU A 69 12.13 18.38 15.12
N LYS A 70 13.27 18.56 15.83
CA LYS A 70 13.42 19.56 16.90
C LYS A 70 13.23 20.98 16.37
N ILE A 71 13.82 21.31 15.21
CA ILE A 71 13.63 22.59 14.53
C ILE A 71 12.15 22.77 14.16
N ALA A 72 11.57 21.78 13.48
CA ALA A 72 10.16 21.83 13.08
C ALA A 72 9.21 22.00 14.28
N ASN A 73 9.47 21.30 15.38
CA ASN A 73 8.67 21.39 16.60
C ASN A 73 8.81 22.76 17.29
N HIS A 74 10.02 23.34 17.31
CA HIS A 74 10.28 24.67 17.85
C HIS A 74 9.50 25.76 17.09
N TYR A 75 9.57 25.72 15.77
CA TYR A 75 8.89 26.71 14.92
C TYR A 75 7.44 26.34 14.54
N LYS A 76 6.96 25.18 14.99
CA LYS A 76 5.63 24.61 14.68
C LYS A 76 5.39 24.50 13.17
N VAL A 77 6.39 24.02 12.45
CA VAL A 77 6.34 23.81 11.00
C VAL A 77 5.92 22.38 10.72
N PRO A 78 4.93 22.12 9.85
CA PRO A 78 4.56 20.78 9.45
C PRO A 78 5.72 19.98 8.85
N VAL A 79 5.78 18.67 9.15
CA VAL A 79 6.76 17.74 8.57
C VAL A 79 6.02 16.58 7.90
N ILE A 80 6.31 16.34 6.64
CA ILE A 80 5.73 15.27 5.84
C ILE A 80 6.83 14.27 5.53
N PRO A 81 6.90 13.11 6.20
CA PRO A 81 7.83 12.05 5.83
C PRO A 81 7.55 11.54 4.41
N TYR A 82 8.60 11.41 3.62
CA TYR A 82 8.51 11.05 2.22
C TYR A 82 9.60 10.04 1.83
N ALA A 83 9.32 9.17 0.88
CA ALA A 83 10.32 8.36 0.24
C ALA A 83 9.94 8.03 -1.21
N GLY A 84 9.21 6.95 -1.51
CA GLY A 84 8.86 6.57 -2.87
C GLY A 84 7.75 7.39 -3.53
N GLY A 85 6.90 8.06 -2.78
CA GLY A 85 5.75 8.81 -3.30
C GLY A 85 4.72 7.97 -4.06
N SER A 86 4.75 6.64 -3.88
CA SER A 86 3.92 5.67 -4.63
C SER A 86 2.50 5.52 -4.08
N GLY A 87 2.14 6.22 -3.01
CA GLY A 87 0.82 6.16 -2.40
C GLY A 87 -0.28 6.64 -3.33
N VAL A 88 -1.50 6.09 -3.16
CA VAL A 88 -2.67 6.38 -4.01
C VAL A 88 -3.79 7.14 -3.27
N ASN A 89 -3.55 7.54 -2.03
CA ASN A 89 -4.54 8.18 -1.15
C ASN A 89 -4.14 9.57 -0.61
N GLY A 90 -3.10 10.18 -1.18
CA GLY A 90 -2.65 11.52 -0.78
C GLY A 90 -1.88 11.54 0.54
N GLY A 91 -1.23 10.44 0.93
CA GLY A 91 -0.50 10.32 2.21
C GLY A 91 0.69 11.27 2.36
N VAL A 92 1.31 11.67 1.26
CA VAL A 92 2.52 12.52 1.24
C VAL A 92 2.28 13.95 0.74
N LEU A 93 1.04 14.39 0.55
CA LEU A 93 0.74 15.73 0.07
C LEU A 93 0.96 16.79 1.17
N ALA A 94 1.72 17.83 0.87
CA ALA A 94 2.03 18.92 1.81
C ALA A 94 0.87 19.92 1.91
N LEU A 95 -0.27 19.52 2.50
CA LEU A 95 -1.51 20.28 2.54
C LEU A 95 -1.37 21.66 3.20
N TYR A 96 -0.45 21.78 4.13
CA TYR A 96 -0.21 23.00 4.94
C TYR A 96 1.21 23.56 4.73
N GLY A 97 1.86 23.25 3.58
CA GLY A 97 3.26 23.59 3.37
C GLY A 97 4.20 22.77 4.26
N GLY A 98 5.24 23.40 4.80
CA GLY A 98 6.16 22.79 5.75
C GLY A 98 7.33 22.05 5.10
N ILE A 99 7.91 21.11 5.83
CA ILE A 99 9.11 20.35 5.46
C ILE A 99 8.71 19.02 4.85
N MET A 100 9.02 18.80 3.58
CA MET A 100 9.05 17.47 2.97
C MET A 100 10.34 16.77 3.37
N LEU A 101 10.25 15.81 4.28
CA LEU A 101 11.39 15.08 4.82
C LEU A 101 11.64 13.82 4.00
N ASP A 102 12.52 13.92 3.00
CA ASP A 102 12.79 12.83 2.04
C ASP A 102 13.90 11.90 2.53
N LEU A 103 13.53 10.67 2.89
CA LEU A 103 14.42 9.68 3.49
C LEU A 103 15.25 8.89 2.47
N LYS A 104 15.20 9.17 1.17
CA LYS A 104 15.88 8.37 0.14
C LYS A 104 17.42 8.40 0.21
N ARG A 105 18.02 9.33 0.95
CA ARG A 105 19.45 9.30 1.25
C ARG A 105 19.81 8.27 2.34
N MET A 106 18.85 7.88 3.19
CA MET A 106 18.97 6.83 4.20
C MET A 106 18.67 5.46 3.56
N LYS A 107 19.63 4.92 2.82
CA LYS A 107 19.45 3.74 1.94
C LYS A 107 20.45 2.62 2.16
N ARG A 108 21.10 2.56 3.31
CA ARG A 108 22.08 1.51 3.61
C ARG A 108 21.37 0.22 4.01
N ILE A 109 21.83 -0.90 3.47
CA ILE A 109 21.58 -2.24 4.04
C ILE A 109 22.65 -2.46 5.08
N ILE A 110 22.26 -2.43 6.36
CA ILE A 110 23.19 -2.40 7.50
C ILE A 110 23.71 -3.81 7.77
N ARG A 111 22.82 -4.80 7.75
CA ARG A 111 23.18 -6.19 8.06
C ARG A 111 22.20 -7.16 7.38
N ILE A 112 22.74 -8.20 6.79
CA ILE A 112 21.98 -9.42 6.41
C ILE A 112 22.50 -10.55 7.29
N ASP A 113 21.62 -11.15 8.07
CA ASP A 113 21.94 -12.27 8.97
C ASP A 113 21.34 -13.56 8.41
N GLU A 114 22.16 -14.33 7.70
CA GLU A 114 21.75 -15.60 7.06
C GLU A 114 21.41 -16.68 8.10
N LYS A 115 21.92 -16.60 9.32
CA LYS A 115 21.64 -17.56 10.40
C LYS A 115 20.29 -17.34 11.04
N SER A 116 19.97 -16.05 11.30
CA SER A 116 18.69 -15.65 11.90
C SER A 116 17.61 -15.35 10.87
N LEU A 117 17.96 -15.39 9.57
CA LEU A 117 17.09 -15.03 8.45
C LEU A 117 16.48 -13.63 8.64
N THR A 118 17.34 -12.63 8.88
CA THR A 118 16.90 -11.24 9.06
C THR A 118 17.73 -10.27 8.25
N VAL A 119 17.14 -9.14 7.92
CA VAL A 119 17.83 -8.00 7.31
C VAL A 119 17.51 -6.73 8.08
N THR A 120 18.55 -5.96 8.43
CA THR A 120 18.42 -4.62 8.97
C THR A 120 18.83 -3.60 7.92
N ALA A 121 17.97 -2.64 7.64
CA ALA A 121 18.22 -1.60 6.67
C ALA A 121 17.57 -0.28 7.06
N GLU A 122 18.09 0.82 6.53
CA GLU A 122 17.51 2.15 6.68
C GLU A 122 16.18 2.25 5.92
N ALA A 123 15.26 3.07 6.42
CA ALA A 123 13.88 3.15 5.94
C ALA A 123 13.73 3.63 4.49
N GLY A 124 14.71 4.38 3.98
CA GLY A 124 14.74 4.87 2.59
C GLY A 124 15.27 3.87 1.57
N VAL A 125 15.68 2.66 1.98
CA VAL A 125 16.10 1.61 1.04
C VAL A 125 14.94 1.27 0.09
N ASN A 126 15.21 1.27 -1.22
CA ASN A 126 14.25 0.80 -2.20
C ASN A 126 14.02 -0.71 -2.05
N GLY A 127 12.75 -1.12 -2.06
CA GLY A 127 12.39 -2.51 -1.78
C GLY A 127 12.87 -3.51 -2.82
N GLU A 128 12.94 -3.13 -4.10
CA GLU A 128 13.46 -4.01 -5.15
C GLU A 128 14.98 -4.17 -5.07
N ILE A 129 15.70 -3.11 -4.71
CA ILE A 129 17.14 -3.18 -4.46
C ILE A 129 17.41 -4.12 -3.28
N LEU A 130 16.66 -3.96 -2.19
CA LEU A 130 16.77 -4.82 -1.02
C LEU A 130 16.48 -6.30 -1.34
N GLU A 131 15.44 -6.57 -2.13
CA GLU A 131 15.10 -7.92 -2.57
C GLU A 131 16.22 -8.55 -3.42
N ARG A 132 16.82 -7.78 -4.34
CA ARG A 132 17.95 -8.26 -5.16
C ARG A 132 19.18 -8.61 -4.31
N GLU A 133 19.53 -7.75 -3.35
CA GLU A 133 20.67 -8.02 -2.44
C GLU A 133 20.43 -9.28 -1.59
N LEU A 134 19.18 -9.48 -1.11
CA LEU A 134 18.79 -10.70 -0.40
C LEU A 134 18.88 -11.93 -1.32
N ASN A 135 18.42 -11.84 -2.57
CA ASN A 135 18.47 -12.95 -3.53
C ASN A 135 19.92 -13.39 -3.82
N LEU A 136 20.88 -12.45 -3.85
CA LEU A 136 22.31 -12.77 -3.97
C LEU A 136 22.84 -13.59 -2.77
N LYS A 137 22.14 -13.55 -1.64
CA LYS A 137 22.44 -14.32 -0.41
C LYS A 137 21.55 -15.57 -0.27
N GLY A 138 20.76 -15.93 -1.28
CA GLY A 138 19.81 -17.03 -1.22
C GLY A 138 18.62 -16.77 -0.30
N LEU A 139 18.28 -15.50 -0.06
CA LEU A 139 17.17 -15.06 0.77
C LEU A 139 16.16 -14.24 -0.04
N THR A 140 14.95 -14.07 0.50
CA THR A 140 13.89 -13.22 -0.06
C THR A 140 13.06 -12.59 1.06
N LEU A 141 12.55 -11.38 0.83
CA LEU A 141 11.45 -10.84 1.64
C LEU A 141 10.09 -11.42 1.20
N GLY A 142 9.98 -11.89 -0.04
CA GLY A 142 8.71 -12.33 -0.58
C GLY A 142 7.68 -11.19 -0.72
N HIS A 143 8.12 -9.94 -0.70
CA HIS A 143 7.25 -8.76 -0.78
C HIS A 143 7.42 -8.07 -2.15
N TYR A 144 6.52 -8.36 -3.08
CA TYR A 144 6.56 -7.89 -4.47
C TYR A 144 5.36 -6.98 -4.78
N PRO A 145 5.29 -5.75 -4.25
CA PRO A 145 4.20 -4.82 -4.56
C PRO A 145 4.33 -4.27 -5.98
N ALA A 146 3.23 -3.82 -6.58
CA ALA A 146 3.25 -3.16 -7.88
C ALA A 146 4.10 -1.87 -7.90
N SER A 147 4.30 -1.26 -6.72
CA SER A 147 5.13 -0.07 -6.49
C SER A 147 6.62 -0.37 -6.24
N GLY A 148 7.07 -1.63 -6.37
CA GLY A 148 8.43 -2.06 -5.99
C GLY A 148 9.56 -1.23 -6.57
N TYR A 149 9.41 -0.70 -7.79
CA TYR A 149 10.41 0.14 -8.44
C TYR A 149 10.72 1.47 -7.72
N CYS A 150 9.80 2.00 -6.93
CA CYS A 150 9.97 3.27 -6.23
C CYS A 150 9.71 3.20 -4.72
N ALA A 151 8.89 2.29 -4.26
CA ALA A 151 8.55 2.18 -2.85
C ALA A 151 9.75 1.76 -2.00
N THR A 152 9.78 2.24 -0.76
CA THR A 152 10.87 2.00 0.19
C THR A 152 10.42 1.18 1.37
N LEU A 153 11.37 0.62 2.10
CA LEU A 153 11.13 -0.22 3.27
C LEU A 153 10.26 0.49 4.32
N GLY A 154 10.62 1.73 4.70
CA GLY A 154 9.83 2.52 5.64
C GLY A 154 8.43 2.86 5.12
N GLY A 155 8.30 3.09 3.78
CA GLY A 155 7.02 3.35 3.13
C GLY A 155 6.07 2.15 3.18
N TYR A 156 6.60 0.92 3.04
CA TYR A 156 5.80 -0.31 3.18
C TYR A 156 5.14 -0.40 4.55
N LEU A 157 5.89 -0.08 5.60
CA LEU A 157 5.39 -0.14 6.98
C LEU A 157 4.46 1.01 7.31
N ALA A 158 4.81 2.23 6.89
CA ALA A 158 3.99 3.41 7.15
C ALA A 158 2.57 3.29 6.59
N ALA A 159 2.40 2.60 5.44
CA ALA A 159 1.11 2.37 4.79
C ALA A 159 0.53 0.96 5.00
N ARG A 160 1.19 0.07 5.76
CA ARG A 160 0.81 -1.36 5.90
C ARG A 160 0.67 -2.07 4.55
N GLY A 161 1.65 -1.85 3.68
CA GLY A 161 1.63 -2.33 2.31
C GLY A 161 1.60 -3.85 2.19
N SER A 162 0.89 -4.35 1.17
CA SER A 162 0.89 -5.75 0.76
C SER A 162 1.63 -5.93 -0.57
N GLY A 163 2.19 -7.09 -0.76
CA GLY A 163 2.84 -7.51 -2.01
C GLY A 163 2.11 -8.67 -2.68
N THR A 164 2.51 -8.98 -3.89
CA THR A 164 1.92 -10.05 -4.70
C THR A 164 1.93 -11.42 -3.98
N LEU A 165 2.93 -11.68 -3.15
CA LEU A 165 3.11 -12.95 -2.44
C LEU A 165 2.66 -12.91 -0.96
N SER A 166 1.94 -11.88 -0.54
CA SER A 166 1.52 -11.70 0.86
C SER A 166 0.62 -12.82 1.38
N THR A 167 -0.05 -13.58 0.51
CA THR A 167 -0.82 -14.76 0.92
C THR A 167 0.04 -15.79 1.66
N LYS A 168 1.29 -16.00 1.25
CA LYS A 168 2.23 -16.92 1.90
C LYS A 168 3.16 -16.24 2.89
N TYR A 169 3.77 -15.12 2.46
CA TYR A 169 4.85 -14.47 3.20
C TYR A 169 4.34 -13.44 4.22
N GLY A 170 3.05 -13.13 4.20
CA GLY A 170 2.46 -12.09 5.04
C GLY A 170 2.62 -10.68 4.45
N LYS A 171 1.96 -9.72 5.07
CA LYS A 171 2.11 -8.30 4.76
C LYS A 171 3.42 -7.76 5.36
N ALA A 172 3.83 -6.57 4.94
CA ALA A 172 5.08 -5.97 5.41
C ALA A 172 5.15 -5.91 6.95
N GLU A 173 4.05 -5.52 7.60
CA GLU A 173 3.97 -5.42 9.07
C GLU A 173 4.14 -6.75 9.80
N GLU A 174 3.77 -7.86 9.20
CA GLU A 174 3.88 -9.20 9.82
C GLU A 174 5.33 -9.72 9.84
N ARG A 175 6.22 -9.06 9.11
CA ARG A 175 7.61 -9.46 8.95
C ARG A 175 8.59 -8.62 9.76
N VAL A 176 8.12 -7.60 10.47
CA VAL A 176 8.98 -6.71 11.26
C VAL A 176 9.45 -7.41 12.52
N VAL A 177 10.77 -7.36 12.75
CA VAL A 177 11.44 -7.87 13.96
C VAL A 177 11.68 -6.75 14.95
N ALA A 178 12.23 -5.63 14.47
CA ALA A 178 12.53 -4.45 15.27
C ALA A 178 12.54 -3.19 14.40
N MET A 179 12.43 -2.03 15.03
CA MET A 179 12.37 -0.75 14.34
C MET A 179 13.02 0.35 15.19
N GLU A 180 13.63 1.31 14.50
CA GLU A 180 14.01 2.60 15.05
C GLU A 180 13.15 3.68 14.40
N GLY A 181 12.76 4.67 15.18
CA GLY A 181 12.03 5.83 14.69
C GLY A 181 12.30 7.06 15.53
N VAL A 182 11.86 8.21 15.04
CA VAL A 182 12.01 9.50 15.71
C VAL A 182 10.62 10.08 15.98
N LEU A 183 10.37 10.43 17.25
CA LEU A 183 9.15 11.08 17.70
C LEU A 183 9.06 12.55 17.22
N PRO A 184 7.88 13.16 17.18
CA PRO A 184 7.71 14.56 16.78
C PRO A 184 8.55 15.57 17.57
N THR A 185 8.89 15.23 18.81
CA THR A 185 9.74 16.03 19.71
C THR A 185 11.25 15.81 19.50
N GLY A 186 11.61 14.88 18.61
CA GLY A 186 12.98 14.57 18.20
C GLY A 186 13.66 13.48 19.02
N GLU A 187 12.99 12.80 19.95
CA GLU A 187 13.52 11.63 20.63
C GLU A 187 13.61 10.45 19.70
N ILE A 188 14.75 9.75 19.74
CA ILE A 188 14.98 8.51 19.01
C ILE A 188 14.47 7.35 19.87
N VAL A 189 13.58 6.55 19.31
CA VAL A 189 12.97 5.39 19.96
C VAL A 189 13.38 4.12 19.22
N ARG A 190 13.78 3.09 19.98
CA ARG A 190 14.07 1.75 19.48
C ARG A 190 13.15 0.75 20.14
N THR A 191 12.57 -0.15 19.32
CA THR A 191 11.78 -1.26 19.83
C THR A 191 12.70 -2.36 20.38
N LEU A 192 12.12 -3.36 21.05
CA LEU A 192 12.89 -4.52 21.47
C LEU A 192 13.45 -5.27 20.23
N PRO A 193 14.66 -5.89 20.35
CA PRO A 193 15.34 -6.46 19.18
C PRO A 193 14.78 -7.82 18.73
N VAL A 194 13.75 -8.33 19.40
CA VAL A 194 13.11 -9.60 19.10
C VAL A 194 11.58 -9.47 19.13
N PRO A 195 10.86 -10.11 18.19
CA PRO A 195 9.40 -10.15 18.23
C PRO A 195 8.90 -11.22 19.22
N ARG A 196 7.59 -11.24 19.45
CA ARG A 196 6.89 -12.27 20.24
C ARG A 196 7.37 -12.41 21.68
N HIS A 197 7.69 -11.30 22.31
CA HIS A 197 8.01 -11.23 23.74
C HIS A 197 6.74 -10.95 24.57
N ALA A 198 6.78 -11.30 25.85
CA ALA A 198 5.70 -11.00 26.81
C ALA A 198 5.87 -9.62 27.48
N THR A 199 6.83 -8.83 27.06
CA THR A 199 7.09 -7.48 27.55
C THR A 199 6.26 -6.49 26.73
N GLY A 200 5.02 -6.29 27.09
CA GLY A 200 4.11 -5.39 26.37
C GLY A 200 3.77 -4.12 27.16
N PRO A 201 3.07 -3.13 26.55
CA PRO A 201 2.56 -3.10 25.16
C PRO A 201 3.66 -3.10 24.10
N ASP A 202 3.32 -3.61 22.90
CA ASP A 202 4.24 -3.64 21.77
C ASP A 202 4.28 -2.27 21.05
N PHE A 203 5.46 -1.65 21.04
CA PHE A 203 5.68 -0.34 20.43
C PHE A 203 5.89 -0.38 18.91
N LEU A 204 6.14 -1.55 18.30
CA LEU A 204 6.23 -1.67 16.83
C LEU A 204 5.00 -1.08 16.13
N ASN A 205 3.83 -1.43 16.64
CA ASN A 205 2.55 -1.05 16.03
C ASN A 205 2.18 0.45 16.18
N PHE A 206 2.96 1.25 16.89
CA PHE A 206 2.75 2.70 16.95
C PHE A 206 3.08 3.39 15.62
N PHE A 207 4.17 2.98 14.98
CA PHE A 207 4.64 3.58 13.73
C PHE A 207 4.05 2.89 12.50
N ILE A 208 3.77 1.59 12.60
CA ILE A 208 3.21 0.79 11.51
C ILE A 208 1.78 1.24 11.20
N GLY A 209 1.55 1.68 9.96
CA GLY A 209 0.27 2.20 9.52
C GLY A 209 -0.04 3.63 9.98
N SER A 210 0.93 4.33 10.59
CA SER A 210 0.75 5.72 11.04
C SER A 210 0.91 6.75 9.92
N GLU A 211 1.41 6.37 8.76
CA GLU A 211 1.65 7.26 7.61
C GLU A 211 2.41 8.55 7.99
N GLY A 212 3.35 8.44 8.94
CA GLY A 212 4.14 9.56 9.40
C GLY A 212 3.40 10.55 10.32
N THR A 213 2.20 10.25 10.79
CA THR A 213 1.44 11.13 11.71
C THR A 213 1.92 11.04 13.16
N LEU A 214 2.60 9.95 13.55
CA LEU A 214 3.08 9.71 14.92
C LEU A 214 4.60 9.81 15.06
N GLY A 215 5.33 9.94 13.96
CA GLY A 215 6.79 10.03 13.92
C GLY A 215 7.36 9.54 12.59
N VAL A 216 8.68 9.40 12.52
CA VAL A 216 9.44 9.01 11.33
C VAL A 216 10.14 7.68 11.57
N ILE A 217 9.89 6.68 10.73
CA ILE A 217 10.64 5.41 10.72
C ILE A 217 12.00 5.66 10.07
N THR A 218 13.09 5.26 10.72
CA THR A 218 14.46 5.50 10.23
C THR A 218 15.24 4.23 9.94
N GLU A 219 15.03 3.15 10.69
CA GLU A 219 15.66 1.85 10.49
C GLU A 219 14.66 0.72 10.78
N VAL A 220 14.77 -0.39 10.06
CA VAL A 220 13.90 -1.56 10.22
C VAL A 220 14.71 -2.84 10.12
N THR A 221 14.42 -3.78 11.02
CA THR A 221 14.84 -5.17 10.89
C THR A 221 13.64 -6.02 10.47
N MET A 222 13.76 -6.73 9.35
CA MET A 222 12.73 -7.59 8.78
C MET A 222 13.14 -9.06 8.81
N MET A 223 12.18 -9.96 8.96
CA MET A 223 12.39 -11.39 8.66
C MET A 223 12.58 -11.58 7.15
N ALA A 224 13.49 -12.46 6.78
CA ALA A 224 13.64 -12.99 5.44
C ALA A 224 13.31 -14.48 5.42
N ASP A 225 13.06 -15.04 4.25
CA ASP A 225 12.90 -16.48 4.02
C ASP A 225 14.01 -16.98 3.09
N PRO A 226 14.34 -18.28 3.08
CA PRO A 226 15.15 -18.86 2.05
C PRO A 226 14.54 -18.64 0.66
N LEU A 227 15.37 -18.33 -0.32
CA LEU A 227 14.93 -18.21 -1.70
C LEU A 227 14.35 -19.56 -2.16
N PRO A 228 13.13 -19.60 -2.75
CA PRO A 228 12.50 -20.86 -3.14
C PRO A 228 13.30 -21.58 -4.26
N GLU A 229 13.38 -22.90 -4.17
CA GLU A 229 14.00 -23.75 -5.20
C GLU A 229 13.21 -23.71 -6.51
N THR A 230 11.89 -23.63 -6.39
CA THR A 230 10.96 -23.59 -7.52
C THR A 230 9.75 -22.72 -7.22
N ARG A 231 9.13 -22.24 -8.28
CA ARG A 231 7.82 -21.56 -8.24
C ARG A 231 6.99 -22.10 -9.40
N ASP A 232 5.78 -22.59 -9.11
CA ASP A 232 4.87 -23.17 -10.07
C ASP A 232 3.52 -22.45 -10.06
N PHE A 233 2.94 -22.22 -11.25
CA PHE A 233 1.69 -21.49 -11.41
C PHE A 233 0.72 -22.26 -12.28
N GLN A 234 -0.58 -22.14 -11.98
CA GLN A 234 -1.66 -22.69 -12.78
C GLN A 234 -2.82 -21.72 -12.87
N GLY A 235 -3.46 -21.69 -14.06
CA GLY A 235 -4.71 -21.00 -14.29
C GLY A 235 -5.92 -21.93 -14.13
N PHE A 236 -7.02 -21.39 -13.59
CA PHE A 236 -8.32 -22.05 -13.51
C PHE A 236 -9.41 -21.09 -13.97
N LEU A 237 -10.45 -21.62 -14.59
CA LEU A 237 -11.62 -20.87 -14.99
C LEU A 237 -12.87 -21.44 -14.28
N PHE A 238 -13.60 -20.57 -13.57
CA PHE A 238 -14.85 -20.90 -12.91
C PHE A 238 -16.02 -20.23 -13.64
N LYS A 239 -17.19 -20.91 -13.66
CA LYS A 239 -18.40 -20.36 -14.24
C LYS A 239 -18.97 -19.21 -13.42
N SER A 240 -18.84 -19.28 -12.10
CA SER A 240 -19.28 -18.24 -11.16
C SER A 240 -18.13 -17.70 -10.32
N LEU A 241 -18.28 -16.49 -9.80
CA LEU A 241 -17.35 -15.88 -8.85
C LEU A 241 -17.38 -16.63 -7.53
N GLU A 242 -18.56 -17.09 -7.11
CA GLU A 242 -18.81 -17.82 -5.87
C GLU A 242 -18.01 -19.13 -5.80
N ASP A 243 -18.00 -19.91 -6.90
CA ASP A 243 -17.23 -21.16 -6.96
C ASP A 243 -15.72 -20.89 -6.84
N GLY A 244 -15.22 -19.83 -7.49
CA GLY A 244 -13.83 -19.40 -7.37
C GLY A 244 -13.47 -18.92 -5.95
N LEU A 245 -14.36 -18.19 -5.29
CA LEU A 245 -14.17 -17.75 -3.90
C LEU A 245 -14.18 -18.94 -2.94
N GLU A 246 -15.08 -19.92 -3.13
CA GLU A 246 -15.12 -21.13 -2.33
C GLU A 246 -13.86 -21.99 -2.52
N ALA A 247 -13.32 -22.07 -3.75
CA ALA A 247 -12.07 -22.76 -4.02
C ALA A 247 -10.91 -22.10 -3.25
N GLY A 248 -10.77 -20.78 -3.33
CA GLY A 248 -9.77 -20.03 -2.57
C GLY A 248 -9.93 -20.21 -1.05
N ARG A 249 -11.18 -20.16 -0.54
CA ARG A 249 -11.46 -20.42 0.87
C ARG A 249 -11.00 -21.81 1.31
N LYS A 250 -11.34 -22.86 0.56
CA LYS A 250 -10.93 -24.23 0.88
C LYS A 250 -9.41 -24.38 0.88
N ILE A 251 -8.71 -23.87 -0.14
CA ILE A 251 -7.25 -23.87 -0.19
C ILE A 251 -6.67 -23.31 1.11
N MET A 252 -7.17 -22.16 1.58
CA MET A 252 -6.65 -21.50 2.77
C MET A 252 -7.04 -22.19 4.07
N THR A 253 -8.27 -22.71 4.17
CA THR A 253 -8.77 -23.38 5.40
C THR A 253 -8.21 -24.78 5.56
N GLU A 254 -7.85 -25.46 4.49
CA GLU A 254 -7.11 -26.73 4.49
C GLU A 254 -5.60 -26.55 4.76
N ARG A 255 -5.17 -25.29 5.01
CA ARG A 255 -3.80 -24.94 5.38
C ARG A 255 -2.74 -25.21 4.31
N LEU A 256 -3.14 -25.31 3.05
CA LEU A 256 -2.21 -25.20 1.94
C LEU A 256 -1.59 -23.78 1.94
N ARG A 257 -0.38 -23.66 1.40
CA ARG A 257 0.39 -22.42 1.46
C ARG A 257 0.74 -21.86 0.08
N PRO A 258 -0.27 -21.55 -0.75
CA PRO A 258 0.01 -20.92 -2.03
C PRO A 258 0.73 -19.58 -1.81
N CYS A 259 1.71 -19.28 -2.64
CA CYS A 259 2.38 -17.98 -2.59
C CYS A 259 1.48 -16.88 -3.18
N VAL A 260 0.59 -17.24 -4.09
CA VAL A 260 -0.43 -16.35 -4.65
C VAL A 260 -1.72 -17.09 -4.94
N ILE A 261 -2.84 -16.45 -4.65
CA ILE A 261 -4.15 -16.72 -5.24
C ILE A 261 -4.65 -15.38 -5.79
N ARG A 262 -4.97 -15.33 -7.08
CA ARG A 262 -5.53 -14.15 -7.73
C ARG A 262 -6.77 -14.53 -8.50
N LEU A 263 -7.94 -14.21 -7.95
CA LEU A 263 -9.24 -14.47 -8.57
C LEU A 263 -9.78 -13.17 -9.15
N TYR A 264 -10.09 -13.16 -10.44
CA TYR A 264 -10.70 -12.04 -11.15
C TYR A 264 -12.19 -12.30 -11.35
N ASP A 265 -13.05 -11.31 -11.09
CA ASP A 265 -14.46 -11.37 -11.43
C ASP A 265 -14.64 -11.42 -12.97
N PRO A 266 -15.81 -11.84 -13.48
CA PRO A 266 -16.05 -11.92 -14.93
C PRO A 266 -15.79 -10.60 -15.67
N PRO A 267 -16.20 -9.40 -15.17
CA PRO A 267 -15.84 -8.13 -15.81
C PRO A 267 -14.32 -7.87 -15.88
N SER A 268 -13.57 -8.20 -14.84
CA SER A 268 -12.10 -8.08 -14.84
C SER A 268 -11.44 -9.09 -15.79
N THR A 269 -11.99 -10.30 -15.89
CA THR A 269 -11.50 -11.32 -16.82
C THR A 269 -11.56 -10.80 -18.26
N ILE A 270 -12.71 -10.27 -18.66
CA ILE A 270 -12.89 -9.72 -20.02
C ILE A 270 -12.05 -8.46 -20.23
N ARG A 271 -12.04 -7.55 -19.26
CA ARG A 271 -11.39 -6.24 -19.43
C ARG A 271 -9.86 -6.30 -19.37
N PHE A 272 -9.31 -7.14 -18.48
CA PHE A 272 -7.87 -7.16 -18.19
C PHE A 272 -7.20 -8.48 -18.52
N VAL A 273 -7.74 -9.62 -18.02
CA VAL A 273 -7.07 -10.92 -18.16
C VAL A 273 -6.91 -11.30 -19.62
N GLN A 274 -7.98 -11.21 -20.41
CA GLN A 274 -7.93 -11.50 -21.84
C GLN A 274 -6.86 -10.68 -22.55
N LYS A 275 -6.75 -9.39 -22.25
CA LYS A 275 -5.81 -8.46 -22.91
C LYS A 275 -4.37 -8.71 -22.49
N VAL A 276 -4.12 -8.87 -21.18
CA VAL A 276 -2.77 -9.01 -20.65
C VAL A 276 -2.18 -10.38 -20.95
N LEU A 277 -3.00 -11.45 -20.82
CA LEU A 277 -2.55 -12.82 -21.04
C LEU A 277 -2.70 -13.30 -22.51
N GLY A 278 -3.42 -12.55 -23.34
CA GLY A 278 -3.66 -12.93 -24.72
C GLY A 278 -4.55 -14.17 -24.88
N ILE A 279 -5.46 -14.41 -23.94
CA ILE A 279 -6.37 -15.58 -23.93
C ILE A 279 -7.83 -15.14 -24.09
N GLN A 280 -8.67 -16.06 -24.59
CA GLN A 280 -10.12 -15.81 -24.74
C GLN A 280 -10.86 -16.76 -23.79
N VAL A 281 -11.27 -16.24 -22.64
CA VAL A 281 -11.99 -16.97 -21.59
C VAL A 281 -13.09 -16.10 -21.00
N GLU A 282 -14.22 -16.69 -20.62
CA GLU A 282 -15.35 -16.02 -19.99
C GLU A 282 -15.69 -16.69 -18.68
N GLY A 283 -15.85 -15.92 -17.61
CA GLY A 283 -16.11 -16.41 -16.26
C GLY A 283 -15.15 -15.77 -15.24
N ALA A 284 -15.04 -16.34 -14.07
CA ALA A 284 -14.11 -15.92 -13.04
C ALA A 284 -12.76 -16.64 -13.24
N PHE A 285 -11.72 -15.89 -13.56
CA PHE A 285 -10.38 -16.44 -13.83
C PHE A 285 -9.51 -16.40 -12.58
N MET A 286 -8.95 -17.55 -12.21
CA MET A 286 -8.07 -17.68 -11.07
C MET A 286 -6.66 -18.06 -11.50
N VAL A 287 -5.65 -17.41 -10.92
CA VAL A 287 -4.26 -17.87 -10.92
C VAL A 287 -3.91 -18.31 -9.52
N VAL A 288 -3.36 -19.51 -9.40
CA VAL A 288 -2.77 -20.00 -8.14
C VAL A 288 -1.30 -20.33 -8.38
N GLY A 289 -0.45 -19.98 -7.43
CA GLY A 289 0.96 -20.32 -7.45
C GLY A 289 1.46 -20.82 -6.11
N CYS A 290 2.37 -21.79 -6.14
CA CYS A 290 3.10 -22.24 -4.98
C CYS A 290 4.61 -22.06 -5.21
N ASP A 291 5.36 -21.81 -4.16
CA ASP A 291 6.82 -21.76 -4.20
C ASP A 291 7.45 -22.39 -2.96
N GLY A 292 8.70 -22.82 -3.08
CA GLY A 292 9.44 -23.48 -2.01
C GLY A 292 10.28 -24.64 -2.52
N LYS A 293 10.36 -25.72 -1.72
CA LYS A 293 11.04 -26.97 -2.12
C LYS A 293 10.23 -27.72 -3.17
N ASN A 294 10.92 -28.33 -4.14
CA ASN A 294 10.30 -28.99 -5.29
C ASN A 294 9.17 -29.96 -4.93
N ASP A 295 9.44 -30.90 -4.02
CA ASP A 295 8.44 -31.93 -3.63
C ASP A 295 7.23 -31.33 -2.91
N MET A 296 7.44 -30.28 -2.10
CA MET A 296 6.36 -29.56 -1.40
C MET A 296 5.46 -28.83 -2.39
N VAL A 297 6.06 -28.11 -3.33
CA VAL A 297 5.34 -27.38 -4.38
C VAL A 297 4.51 -28.35 -5.24
N ALA A 298 5.09 -29.49 -5.63
CA ALA A 298 4.38 -30.50 -6.42
C ALA A 298 3.16 -31.07 -5.67
N LEU A 299 3.30 -31.33 -4.36
CA LEU A 299 2.20 -31.82 -3.52
C LEU A 299 1.10 -30.77 -3.36
N GLU A 300 1.47 -29.54 -2.99
CA GLU A 300 0.51 -28.43 -2.81
C GLU A 300 -0.26 -28.12 -4.10
N MET A 301 0.42 -28.06 -5.25
CA MET A 301 -0.24 -27.84 -6.54
C MET A 301 -1.19 -28.95 -6.93
N LYS A 302 -0.87 -30.22 -6.60
CA LYS A 302 -1.77 -31.35 -6.80
C LYS A 302 -3.04 -31.24 -5.96
N GLU A 303 -2.92 -30.92 -4.68
CA GLU A 303 -4.10 -30.77 -3.79
C GLU A 303 -4.97 -29.56 -4.21
N ILE A 304 -4.33 -28.44 -4.62
CA ILE A 304 -5.03 -27.29 -5.15
C ILE A 304 -5.81 -27.64 -6.43
N ASP A 305 -5.23 -28.41 -7.35
CA ASP A 305 -5.91 -28.87 -8.57
C ASP A 305 -7.15 -29.71 -8.23
N ILE A 306 -7.06 -30.63 -7.25
CA ILE A 306 -8.18 -31.42 -6.78
C ILE A 306 -9.29 -30.50 -6.21
N ILE A 307 -8.95 -29.55 -5.35
CA ILE A 307 -9.91 -28.61 -4.76
C ILE A 307 -10.60 -27.79 -5.87
N CYS A 308 -9.85 -27.17 -6.76
CA CYS A 308 -10.41 -26.34 -7.82
C CYS A 308 -11.35 -27.13 -8.73
N LYS A 309 -10.95 -28.33 -9.18
CA LYS A 309 -11.78 -29.20 -10.01
C LYS A 309 -13.05 -29.68 -9.31
N SER A 310 -12.98 -29.96 -8.02
CA SER A 310 -14.14 -30.39 -7.21
C SER A 310 -15.25 -29.32 -7.14
N LEU A 311 -14.88 -28.06 -7.39
CA LEU A 311 -15.76 -26.89 -7.39
C LEU A 311 -16.04 -26.36 -8.81
N GLY A 312 -15.85 -27.19 -9.83
CA GLY A 312 -16.15 -26.84 -11.22
C GLY A 312 -15.07 -25.97 -11.90
N GLY A 313 -13.91 -25.81 -11.30
CA GLY A 313 -12.79 -25.11 -11.91
C GLY A 313 -12.17 -25.90 -13.06
N GLU A 314 -12.19 -25.31 -14.26
CA GLU A 314 -11.55 -25.86 -15.45
C GLU A 314 -10.07 -25.45 -15.49
N GLY A 315 -9.15 -26.43 -15.43
CA GLY A 315 -7.72 -26.16 -15.51
C GLY A 315 -7.33 -25.56 -16.87
N GLN A 316 -6.69 -24.40 -16.85
CA GLN A 316 -6.20 -23.71 -18.06
C GLN A 316 -4.70 -23.98 -18.31
N GLY A 317 -4.11 -24.86 -17.50
CA GLY A 317 -2.69 -25.22 -17.56
C GLY A 317 -1.76 -24.18 -16.94
N ARG A 318 -0.45 -24.46 -17.06
CA ARG A 318 0.61 -23.65 -16.44
C ARG A 318 0.85 -22.32 -17.17
N LYS A 319 0.80 -22.32 -18.50
CA LYS A 319 1.20 -21.16 -19.32
C LYS A 319 0.46 -19.86 -18.97
N PRO A 320 -0.88 -19.84 -18.79
CA PRO A 320 -1.57 -18.61 -18.34
C PRO A 320 -1.09 -18.12 -16.97
N GLY A 321 -0.82 -19.02 -16.04
CA GLY A 321 -0.29 -18.68 -14.71
C GLY A 321 1.12 -18.11 -14.77
N GLU A 322 2.02 -18.72 -15.54
CA GLU A 322 3.39 -18.24 -15.77
C GLU A 322 3.38 -16.87 -16.45
N THR A 323 2.61 -16.72 -17.52
CA THR A 323 2.44 -15.42 -18.20
C THR A 323 1.90 -14.36 -17.26
N TRP A 324 0.92 -14.72 -16.40
CA TRP A 324 0.42 -13.81 -15.38
C TRP A 324 1.54 -13.37 -14.43
N TRP A 325 2.43 -14.27 -13.97
CA TRP A 325 3.53 -13.91 -13.10
C TRP A 325 4.52 -12.97 -13.79
N GLU A 326 4.89 -13.23 -15.02
CA GLU A 326 5.78 -12.39 -15.81
C GLU A 326 5.19 -10.99 -16.05
N GLU A 327 3.89 -10.93 -16.39
CA GLU A 327 3.21 -9.72 -16.82
C GLU A 327 2.36 -9.05 -15.72
N ARG A 328 2.42 -9.55 -14.47
CA ARG A 328 1.52 -9.17 -13.36
C ARG A 328 1.40 -7.66 -13.12
N TYR A 329 2.44 -6.89 -13.40
CA TYR A 329 2.42 -5.44 -13.21
C TYR A 329 1.70 -4.70 -14.35
N LYS A 330 1.56 -5.28 -15.52
CA LYS A 330 0.80 -4.68 -16.64
C LYS A 330 -0.67 -4.43 -16.30
N PHE A 331 -1.24 -5.19 -15.37
CA PHE A 331 -2.61 -4.98 -14.88
C PHE A 331 -2.85 -3.62 -14.20
N TYR A 332 -1.79 -2.87 -13.90
CA TYR A 332 -1.86 -1.60 -13.16
C TYR A 332 -1.47 -0.38 -13.99
N PHE A 333 -0.95 -0.59 -15.21
CA PHE A 333 -0.39 0.49 -16.03
C PHE A 333 -0.99 0.51 -17.44
N PRO A 334 -0.98 1.68 -18.12
CA PRO A 334 -1.33 1.78 -19.54
C PRO A 334 -0.44 0.87 -20.41
N PRO A 335 -0.98 0.37 -21.55
CA PRO A 335 -2.33 0.60 -22.09
C PRO A 335 -3.40 -0.35 -21.53
N PHE A 336 -3.05 -1.24 -20.61
CA PHE A 336 -3.97 -2.27 -20.10
C PHE A 336 -4.93 -1.72 -19.05
N CYS A 337 -4.42 -0.84 -18.16
CA CYS A 337 -5.24 -0.09 -17.21
C CYS A 337 -5.41 1.35 -17.69
N PRO A 338 -6.61 1.94 -17.60
CA PRO A 338 -6.82 3.36 -17.86
C PRO A 338 -5.95 4.24 -16.97
N ASP A 339 -5.55 5.39 -17.52
CA ASP A 339 -4.86 6.45 -16.79
C ASP A 339 -5.43 7.82 -17.21
N LEU A 340 -4.88 8.91 -16.71
CA LEU A 340 -5.29 10.24 -17.11
C LEU A 340 -5.30 10.40 -18.66
N PRO A 341 -6.27 11.10 -19.23
CA PRO A 341 -7.32 11.91 -18.57
C PRO A 341 -8.58 11.14 -18.15
N GLU A 342 -8.63 9.83 -18.29
CA GLU A 342 -9.77 9.00 -17.96
C GLU A 342 -10.09 9.05 -16.46
N LEU A 343 -11.38 9.04 -16.10
CA LEU A 343 -11.81 9.04 -14.70
C LEU A 343 -11.97 7.61 -14.23
N PHE A 344 -11.11 7.20 -13.34
CA PHE A 344 -11.15 5.89 -12.68
C PHE A 344 -10.70 5.99 -11.22
N GLY A 345 -11.03 4.99 -10.42
CA GLY A 345 -10.55 4.88 -9.04
C GLY A 345 -10.28 3.43 -8.67
N THR A 346 -9.34 3.25 -7.75
CA THR A 346 -8.99 1.96 -7.15
C THR A 346 -9.29 1.99 -5.67
N MET A 347 -9.90 0.94 -5.16
CA MET A 347 -10.24 0.75 -3.75
C MET A 347 -9.81 -0.64 -3.33
N ASP A 348 -9.71 -0.85 -2.06
CA ASP A 348 -9.45 -2.16 -1.48
C ASP A 348 -10.13 -2.26 -0.12
N SER A 349 -10.54 -3.45 0.24
CA SER A 349 -11.12 -3.76 1.53
C SER A 349 -10.84 -5.22 1.87
N VAL A 350 -10.93 -5.58 3.13
CA VAL A 350 -10.81 -6.96 3.59
C VAL A 350 -11.97 -7.29 4.52
N THR A 351 -12.46 -8.52 4.43
CA THR A 351 -13.53 -9.02 5.30
C THR A 351 -13.49 -10.55 5.40
N THR A 352 -14.33 -11.11 6.25
CA THR A 352 -14.48 -12.56 6.43
C THR A 352 -15.18 -13.23 5.24
N TYR A 353 -15.02 -14.54 5.10
CA TYR A 353 -15.56 -15.27 3.94
C TYR A 353 -17.08 -15.19 3.82
N ASP A 354 -17.81 -15.13 4.94
CA ASP A 354 -19.27 -15.01 4.96
C ASP A 354 -19.77 -13.63 4.50
N ARG A 355 -18.90 -12.63 4.50
CA ARG A 355 -19.21 -11.24 4.13
C ARG A 355 -18.69 -10.80 2.76
N ILE A 356 -17.78 -11.56 2.14
CA ILE A 356 -17.10 -11.11 0.93
C ILE A 356 -18.03 -10.97 -0.26
N ILE A 357 -18.99 -11.87 -0.46
CA ILE A 357 -19.99 -11.76 -1.54
C ILE A 357 -20.97 -10.60 -1.28
N PRO A 358 -21.62 -10.49 -0.09
CA PRO A 358 -22.43 -9.30 0.22
C PRO A 358 -21.69 -7.98 0.01
N LEU A 359 -20.41 -7.90 0.41
CA LEU A 359 -19.60 -6.70 0.22
C LEU A 359 -19.34 -6.39 -1.26
N TYR A 360 -18.96 -7.40 -2.06
CA TYR A 360 -18.77 -7.26 -3.50
C TYR A 360 -20.04 -6.75 -4.19
N GLU A 361 -21.19 -7.38 -3.94
CA GLU A 361 -22.46 -7.01 -4.55
C GLU A 361 -22.93 -5.62 -4.10
N ALA A 362 -22.77 -5.26 -2.83
CA ALA A 362 -23.14 -3.95 -2.32
C ALA A 362 -22.33 -2.83 -2.99
N LYS A 363 -21.00 -3.01 -3.14
CA LYS A 363 -20.13 -2.03 -3.82
C LYS A 363 -20.47 -1.92 -5.30
N LYS A 364 -20.62 -3.05 -6.00
CA LYS A 364 -20.97 -3.10 -7.41
C LYS A 364 -22.29 -2.39 -7.67
N LYS A 365 -23.34 -2.74 -6.92
CA LYS A 365 -24.66 -2.11 -7.02
C LYS A 365 -24.59 -0.61 -6.76
N THR A 366 -23.89 -0.19 -5.70
CA THR A 366 -23.74 1.21 -5.33
C THR A 366 -23.09 2.03 -6.45
N ILE A 367 -22.10 1.47 -7.12
CA ILE A 367 -21.38 2.15 -8.21
C ILE A 367 -22.19 2.13 -9.49
N GLU A 368 -22.63 0.95 -9.95
CA GLU A 368 -23.26 0.81 -11.30
C GLU A 368 -24.67 1.37 -11.34
N GLU A 369 -25.48 1.18 -10.28
CA GLU A 369 -26.83 1.75 -10.21
C GLU A 369 -26.84 3.20 -9.73
N GLY A 370 -26.05 3.52 -8.67
CA GLY A 370 -26.02 4.84 -8.08
C GLY A 370 -25.42 5.92 -8.97
N PHE A 371 -24.56 5.54 -9.93
CA PHE A 371 -23.89 6.46 -10.86
C PHE A 371 -24.10 6.05 -12.33
N ARG A 372 -25.24 5.44 -12.62
CA ARG A 372 -25.63 4.97 -13.97
C ARG A 372 -25.59 6.06 -15.02
N ASP A 373 -26.02 7.27 -14.69
CA ASP A 373 -26.08 8.41 -15.61
C ASP A 373 -24.70 8.83 -16.14
N PHE A 374 -23.66 8.55 -15.36
CA PHE A 374 -22.27 8.77 -15.72
C PHE A 374 -21.62 7.56 -16.41
N GLY A 375 -22.35 6.47 -16.61
CA GLY A 375 -21.81 5.22 -17.17
C GLY A 375 -20.76 4.57 -16.26
N ALA A 376 -20.95 4.63 -14.93
CA ALA A 376 -20.03 4.01 -13.99
C ALA A 376 -20.04 2.47 -14.13
N ARG A 377 -18.87 1.87 -14.18
CA ARG A 377 -18.64 0.42 -14.27
C ARG A 377 -17.76 -0.04 -13.13
N TYR A 378 -17.97 -1.25 -12.70
CA TYR A 378 -17.24 -1.87 -11.59
C TYR A 378 -16.51 -3.14 -12.03
N THR A 379 -15.33 -3.37 -11.49
CA THR A 379 -14.53 -4.60 -11.66
C THR A 379 -13.80 -4.91 -10.39
N ALA A 380 -13.54 -6.18 -10.11
CA ALA A 380 -12.82 -6.58 -8.90
C ALA A 380 -11.91 -7.79 -9.12
N HIS A 381 -10.89 -7.89 -8.25
CA HIS A 381 -10.16 -9.13 -8.07
C HIS A 381 -9.86 -9.36 -6.57
N PHE A 382 -9.62 -10.61 -6.21
CA PHE A 382 -9.34 -11.04 -4.84
C PHE A 382 -7.91 -11.58 -4.80
N SER A 383 -7.08 -11.05 -3.91
CA SER A 383 -5.63 -11.29 -4.02
C SER A 383 -4.86 -11.56 -2.74
N HIS A 384 -5.26 -11.08 -1.60
CA HIS A 384 -4.65 -11.42 -0.33
C HIS A 384 -5.61 -12.33 0.42
N TRP A 385 -5.20 -13.58 0.61
CA TRP A 385 -6.03 -14.62 1.17
C TRP A 385 -5.50 -15.04 2.54
N PHE A 386 -6.41 -15.13 3.48
CA PHE A 386 -6.15 -15.50 4.86
C PHE A 386 -7.02 -16.71 5.24
N PRO A 387 -6.67 -17.49 6.30
CA PRO A 387 -7.54 -18.57 6.76
C PRO A 387 -8.95 -18.14 7.18
N TRP A 388 -9.16 -16.85 7.45
CA TRP A 388 -10.42 -16.29 7.95
C TRP A 388 -11.16 -15.42 6.94
N GLY A 389 -10.55 -15.03 5.84
CA GLY A 389 -11.16 -14.12 4.88
C GLY A 389 -10.26 -13.80 3.69
N THR A 390 -10.68 -12.87 2.87
CA THR A 390 -9.91 -12.40 1.72
C THR A 390 -10.09 -10.91 1.47
N MET A 391 -9.12 -10.34 0.79
CA MET A 391 -9.15 -8.95 0.34
C MET A 391 -9.77 -8.86 -1.05
N ILE A 392 -10.58 -7.82 -1.25
CA ILE A 392 -11.08 -7.38 -2.54
C ILE A 392 -10.35 -6.10 -2.97
N TYR A 393 -9.77 -6.13 -4.15
CA TYR A 393 -9.23 -4.98 -4.87
C TYR A 393 -10.18 -4.64 -6.01
N ASP A 394 -10.80 -3.52 -5.93
CA ASP A 394 -11.84 -3.14 -6.86
C ASP A 394 -11.56 -1.79 -7.54
N ARG A 395 -12.10 -1.63 -8.73
CA ARG A 395 -11.96 -0.44 -9.56
C ARG A 395 -13.31 0.00 -10.10
N PHE A 396 -13.45 1.29 -10.24
CA PHE A 396 -14.53 1.85 -11.05
C PHE A 396 -13.96 2.67 -12.20
N PHE A 397 -14.74 2.73 -13.27
CA PHE A 397 -14.46 3.50 -14.46
C PHE A 397 -15.70 4.30 -14.82
N VAL A 398 -15.53 5.52 -15.32
CA VAL A 398 -16.62 6.41 -15.69
C VAL A 398 -16.55 6.71 -17.18
N GLU A 399 -17.54 6.22 -17.94
CA GLU A 399 -17.58 6.35 -19.41
C GLU A 399 -17.93 7.78 -19.85
N LYS A 400 -18.69 8.50 -19.03
CA LYS A 400 -19.20 9.85 -19.31
C LYS A 400 -18.80 10.82 -18.19
N PRO A 401 -17.50 11.09 -18.02
CA PRO A 401 -17.05 12.00 -16.96
C PRO A 401 -17.46 13.45 -17.28
N PRO A 402 -17.71 14.31 -16.26
CA PRO A 402 -17.87 15.73 -16.44
C PRO A 402 -16.65 16.35 -17.13
N GLN A 403 -16.90 17.35 -18.00
CA GLN A 403 -15.83 18.08 -18.68
C GLN A 403 -15.11 19.04 -17.75
N ASP A 404 -15.84 19.64 -16.80
CA ASP A 404 -15.24 20.50 -15.79
C ASP A 404 -14.35 19.68 -14.84
N PRO A 405 -13.07 20.07 -14.64
CA PRO A 405 -12.14 19.34 -13.79
C PRO A 405 -12.58 19.18 -12.34
N ARG A 406 -13.24 20.20 -11.77
CA ARG A 406 -13.68 20.20 -10.39
C ARG A 406 -14.86 19.26 -10.21
N GLU A 407 -15.80 19.28 -11.15
CA GLU A 407 -16.95 18.36 -11.16
C GLU A 407 -16.49 16.90 -11.34
N ALA A 408 -15.49 16.65 -12.19
CA ALA A 408 -14.90 15.32 -12.36
C ALA A 408 -14.26 14.80 -11.06
N ILE A 409 -13.49 15.65 -10.35
CA ILE A 409 -12.91 15.31 -9.04
C ILE A 409 -14.00 15.09 -7.98
N GLN A 410 -15.05 15.92 -7.97
CA GLN A 410 -16.18 15.73 -7.07
C GLN A 410 -16.91 14.41 -7.33
N LEU A 411 -17.15 14.08 -8.61
CA LEU A 411 -17.76 12.80 -8.99
C LEU A 411 -16.92 11.62 -8.54
N HIS A 412 -15.61 11.65 -8.81
CA HIS A 412 -14.67 10.63 -8.36
C HIS A 412 -14.76 10.41 -6.84
N ASN A 413 -14.73 11.49 -6.06
CA ASN A 413 -14.79 11.41 -4.60
C ASN A 413 -16.18 10.93 -4.10
N ARG A 414 -17.27 11.29 -4.77
CA ARG A 414 -18.63 10.81 -4.44
C ARG A 414 -18.76 9.31 -4.67
N ILE A 415 -18.26 8.77 -5.80
CA ILE A 415 -18.25 7.33 -6.08
C ILE A 415 -17.46 6.60 -5.00
N TRP A 416 -16.26 7.08 -4.69
CA TRP A 416 -15.42 6.51 -3.64
C TRP A 416 -16.13 6.49 -2.28
N ALA A 417 -16.67 7.63 -1.87
CA ALA A 417 -17.35 7.74 -0.58
C ALA A 417 -18.56 6.79 -0.47
N ALA A 418 -19.35 6.68 -1.52
CA ALA A 418 -20.48 5.78 -1.55
C ALA A 418 -20.04 4.30 -1.45
N ALA A 419 -19.00 3.91 -2.20
CA ALA A 419 -18.48 2.55 -2.19
C ALA A 419 -17.83 2.16 -0.86
N ILE A 420 -17.09 3.06 -0.22
CA ILE A 420 -16.51 2.81 1.12
C ILE A 420 -17.62 2.63 2.17
N ARG A 421 -18.65 3.48 2.17
CA ARG A 421 -19.78 3.30 3.10
C ARG A 421 -20.53 1.99 2.86
N ALA A 422 -20.68 1.56 1.60
CA ALA A 422 -21.22 0.25 1.30
C ALA A 422 -20.36 -0.87 1.89
N ALA A 423 -19.02 -0.77 1.77
CA ALA A 423 -18.10 -1.75 2.37
C ALA A 423 -18.20 -1.80 3.90
N LEU A 424 -18.18 -0.64 4.56
CA LEU A 424 -18.30 -0.57 6.03
C LEU A 424 -19.62 -1.18 6.54
N LYS A 425 -20.71 -0.93 5.83
CA LYS A 425 -22.03 -1.48 6.17
C LYS A 425 -22.07 -3.02 6.09
N GLU A 426 -21.31 -3.60 5.18
CA GLU A 426 -21.19 -5.05 5.01
C GLU A 426 -20.03 -5.66 5.84
N GLY A 427 -19.46 -4.92 6.79
CA GLY A 427 -18.42 -5.41 7.68
C GLY A 427 -17.03 -5.45 7.08
N GLY A 428 -16.81 -4.75 5.97
CA GLY A 428 -15.48 -4.51 5.44
C GLY A 428 -14.74 -3.38 6.14
N VAL A 429 -13.48 -3.18 5.81
CA VAL A 429 -12.66 -2.06 6.29
C VAL A 429 -12.52 -0.97 5.23
N VAL A 430 -12.17 0.24 5.66
CA VAL A 430 -11.98 1.40 4.76
C VAL A 430 -10.89 1.13 3.72
N ASN A 431 -9.83 0.43 4.12
CA ASN A 431 -8.68 0.13 3.26
C ASN A 431 -7.89 -1.06 3.80
N GLU A 432 -7.28 -1.87 2.92
CA GLU A 432 -6.48 -3.02 3.33
C GLU A 432 -4.98 -2.74 3.25
N HIS A 433 -4.48 -2.08 2.18
CA HIS A 433 -3.02 -1.95 1.96
C HIS A 433 -2.54 -0.64 1.31
N HIS A 434 -3.42 0.23 0.84
CA HIS A 434 -2.99 1.47 0.18
C HIS A 434 -2.72 2.63 1.13
N GLY A 435 -2.99 2.46 2.44
CA GLY A 435 -2.99 3.53 3.41
C GLY A 435 -4.26 4.39 3.35
N ILE A 436 -4.42 5.26 4.32
CA ILE A 436 -5.59 6.12 4.50
C ILE A 436 -5.38 7.49 3.84
N GLY A 437 -4.20 8.06 4.03
CA GLY A 437 -3.83 9.37 3.52
C GLY A 437 -4.80 10.48 3.91
N GLN A 438 -4.87 11.48 3.04
CA GLN A 438 -5.86 12.56 3.15
C GLN A 438 -7.25 12.07 2.71
N LYS A 439 -7.30 11.21 1.69
CA LYS A 439 -8.54 10.86 0.99
C LYS A 439 -9.54 10.12 1.85
N LEU A 440 -9.08 9.22 2.68
CA LEU A 440 -9.92 8.34 3.51
C LEU A 440 -10.01 8.78 4.98
N GLY A 441 -9.26 9.80 5.36
CA GLY A 441 -9.17 10.25 6.76
C GLY A 441 -10.52 10.55 7.43
N TYR A 442 -11.47 11.09 6.68
CA TYR A 442 -12.80 11.43 7.24
C TYR A 442 -13.68 10.20 7.55
N PHE A 443 -13.32 9.00 7.10
CA PHE A 443 -13.98 7.75 7.48
C PHE A 443 -13.42 7.11 8.77
N MET A 444 -12.28 7.60 9.27
CA MET A 444 -11.63 6.98 10.41
C MET A 444 -12.47 6.99 11.70
N PRO A 445 -13.26 8.05 12.01
CA PRO A 445 -14.18 8.00 13.13
C PRO A 445 -15.21 6.88 13.01
N GLU A 446 -15.75 6.64 11.80
CA GLU A 446 -16.71 5.57 11.53
C GLU A 446 -16.03 4.19 11.61
N GLN A 447 -14.82 4.04 11.06
CA GLN A 447 -14.04 2.81 11.10
C GLN A 447 -13.63 2.38 12.51
N PHE A 448 -13.13 3.30 13.31
CA PHE A 448 -12.63 3.02 14.66
C PHE A 448 -13.70 3.08 15.75
N GLY A 449 -14.83 3.75 15.51
CA GLY A 449 -15.90 3.88 16.51
C GLY A 449 -15.38 4.36 17.86
N SER A 450 -15.57 3.56 18.92
CA SER A 450 -15.15 3.88 20.29
C SER A 450 -13.64 3.98 20.49
N ALA A 451 -12.82 3.43 19.58
CA ALA A 451 -11.36 3.53 19.64
C ALA A 451 -10.82 4.86 19.05
N TRP A 452 -11.63 5.58 18.28
CA TRP A 452 -11.22 6.84 17.67
C TRP A 452 -10.70 7.90 18.66
N PRO A 453 -11.39 8.20 19.78
CA PRO A 453 -10.88 9.14 20.78
C PRO A 453 -9.54 8.73 21.39
N VAL A 454 -9.26 7.42 21.48
CA VAL A 454 -7.98 6.93 22.00
C VAL A 454 -6.85 7.28 21.03
N LEU A 455 -7.06 7.08 19.72
CA LEU A 455 -6.08 7.45 18.71
C LEU A 455 -5.82 8.95 18.66
N LEU A 456 -6.85 9.77 18.79
CA LEU A 456 -6.72 11.23 18.90
C LEU A 456 -5.91 11.65 20.14
N SER A 457 -6.14 10.99 21.27
CA SER A 457 -5.40 11.26 22.51
C SER A 457 -3.92 10.87 22.37
N LEU A 458 -3.64 9.73 21.73
CA LEU A 458 -2.28 9.28 21.41
C LEU A 458 -1.57 10.29 20.51
N LYS A 459 -2.22 10.73 19.42
CA LYS A 459 -1.68 11.78 18.54
C LYS A 459 -1.33 13.03 19.31
N LYS A 460 -2.27 13.54 20.12
CA LYS A 460 -2.06 14.76 20.91
C LYS A 460 -0.94 14.63 21.95
N MET A 461 -0.77 13.43 22.53
CA MET A 461 0.31 13.16 23.48
C MET A 461 1.67 13.16 22.82
N LEU A 462 1.82 12.50 21.67
CA LEU A 462 3.10 12.36 20.96
C LEU A 462 3.47 13.61 20.15
N ASP A 463 2.47 14.29 19.60
CA ASP A 463 2.62 15.45 18.72
C ASP A 463 1.74 16.63 19.17
N PRO A 464 2.05 17.25 20.31
CA PRO A 464 1.22 18.32 20.90
C PRO A 464 1.12 19.57 20.02
N ASN A 465 2.10 19.81 19.14
CA ASN A 465 2.12 20.94 18.19
C ASN A 465 1.51 20.57 16.83
N ASN A 466 1.07 19.33 16.63
CA ASN A 466 0.51 18.80 15.39
C ASN A 466 1.38 19.09 14.15
N ILE A 467 2.68 18.86 14.27
CA ILE A 467 3.63 19.05 13.16
C ILE A 467 3.70 17.86 12.22
N MET A 468 3.45 16.63 12.71
CA MET A 468 3.64 15.42 11.92
C MET A 468 2.47 15.13 11.00
N ASN A 469 2.72 15.27 9.70
CA ASN A 469 1.84 14.96 8.58
C ASN A 469 0.37 15.38 8.80
N PRO A 470 0.10 16.63 9.17
CA PRO A 470 -1.22 17.08 9.57
C PRO A 470 -2.25 16.94 8.43
N GLY A 471 -3.50 16.60 8.79
CA GLY A 471 -4.60 16.40 7.84
C GLY A 471 -4.58 15.03 7.15
N LYS A 472 -3.73 14.10 7.59
CA LYS A 472 -3.75 12.71 7.16
C LYS A 472 -4.43 11.83 8.20
N MET A 473 -5.02 10.72 7.75
CA MET A 473 -5.72 9.76 8.61
C MET A 473 -6.86 10.36 9.46
N GLY A 474 -7.28 11.60 9.18
CA GLY A 474 -8.23 12.34 10.04
C GLY A 474 -7.61 12.93 11.30
N LEU A 475 -6.27 12.99 11.39
CA LEU A 475 -5.48 13.47 12.52
C LEU A 475 -4.87 14.86 12.25
#